data_dad5a8f1f82ee82d55f4e8369c0415d6
#
_entry.id   dad5a8f1f82ee82d55f4e8369c0415d6
#
_cell.length_a   1.000
_cell.length_b   1.000
_cell.length_c   1.000
_cell.angle_alpha   90.00
_cell.angle_beta   90.00
_cell.angle_gamma   90.00
#
_symmetry.space_group_name_H-M   'P 1'
#
loop_
_entity.id
_entity.type
_entity.pdbx_description
1 polymer ?
#
loop_
_entity_poly.entity_id
_entity_poly.type
_entity_poly.pdbx_seq_one_letter_code
_entity_poly.pdbx_strand_id
1 'polypeptide(L)'
;MKNNTHSVRQIVCSCISMLLTALLTVLTYLDPEQVPLAPLLVRMLLLPGLLLVIAGVNFCCLKTGVRALFAGKPERHTAAVLTVLLALVLCALGVCPDASAAAALLLTASAWLDLLEQRLEAGLPDAPPTRTAEAVWAWAGFAAAVCAAAVWIALGAGIGAVLTRALCVLAASAICPFRVIALLAACRAISRMPVPAASVQAAEALGMADTALVCPEGLLTGEPTAVDIRPAGMEAGQFLALAASIMQDCNAPEATAILNAAHSCGITVPSTGHCTQTPDGFCAELDGKRYYAGTSEQLRRRGIFAPRADDISLSGKTALLFGMEGGMYLGLIALQSPLLLGAPEACRVLAAQRLRLAIPAGSQSLYIRQLASQTNTEVIEAAGPEQALMQLAQRGRPICIRAGEPSTYLQEQIPILSVQTLADAEDPISVCRRAVHTRRSLQGFSAVCTFLLAGAAGGLFAPALDLGAKPAFCVLLACFLTGMTLLPVLTGKCKNAAAACIAENKLPQTISSESKPPEQETPSHTLTIRMEELPAMPGKATLEQALLAVPGVQTAEADYESGLILVTGTAEKELLLQAISKAAEA
;
A
#
# COMPACT_ATOMS: atom_id res chain seq x y z
N MET A 1 -13.42 24.05 -1.36
CA MET A 1 -13.31 25.26 -0.51
C MET A 1 -13.77 25.06 0.95
N LYS A 2 -14.83 24.32 1.26
CA LYS A 2 -15.30 24.10 2.66
C LYS A 2 -14.29 23.40 3.60
N ASN A 3 -13.42 22.50 3.09
CA ASN A 3 -12.43 21.79 3.93
C ASN A 3 -11.27 22.69 4.40
N ASN A 4 -10.90 23.71 3.62
CA ASN A 4 -9.78 24.59 3.99
C ASN A 4 -10.15 25.54 5.15
N THR A 5 -11.38 26.03 5.18
CA THR A 5 -11.83 26.94 6.24
C THR A 5 -11.97 26.24 7.59
N HIS A 6 -12.37 24.95 7.60
CA HIS A 6 -12.44 24.15 8.84
C HIS A 6 -11.05 23.89 9.44
N SER A 7 -10.07 23.58 8.60
CA SER A 7 -8.67 23.36 9.01
C SER A 7 -8.03 24.64 9.58
N VAL A 8 -8.25 25.80 8.95
CA VAL A 8 -7.72 27.08 9.44
C VAL A 8 -8.31 27.45 10.79
N ARG A 9 -9.63 27.27 10.97
CA ARG A 9 -10.31 27.54 12.24
C ARG A 9 -9.76 26.66 13.38
N GLN A 10 -9.53 25.38 13.13
CA GLN A 10 -8.93 24.47 14.12
C GLN A 10 -7.51 24.88 14.51
N ILE A 11 -6.69 25.30 13.55
CA ILE A 11 -5.33 25.79 13.82
C ILE A 11 -5.38 27.02 14.72
N VAL A 12 -6.22 27.99 14.39
CA VAL A 12 -6.39 29.22 15.19
C VAL A 12 -6.85 28.90 16.60
N CYS A 13 -7.86 28.03 16.77
CA CYS A 13 -8.33 27.60 18.08
C CYS A 13 -7.21 26.90 18.89
N SER A 14 -6.42 26.03 18.27
CA SER A 14 -5.32 25.34 18.95
C SER A 14 -4.19 26.31 19.36
N CYS A 15 -3.87 27.31 18.53
CA CYS A 15 -2.91 28.36 18.87
C CYS A 15 -3.40 29.22 20.03
N ILE A 16 -4.67 29.62 20.03
CA ILE A 16 -5.28 30.38 21.12
C ILE A 16 -5.25 29.56 22.41
N SER A 17 -5.62 28.29 22.34
CA SER A 17 -5.56 27.35 23.49
C SER A 17 -4.15 27.26 24.05
N MET A 18 -3.12 27.19 23.20
CA MET A 18 -1.73 27.11 23.64
C MET A 18 -1.29 28.38 24.37
N LEU A 19 -1.64 29.56 23.84
CA LEU A 19 -1.32 30.84 24.49
C LEU A 19 -2.01 30.98 25.85
N LEU A 20 -3.30 30.63 25.93
CA LEU A 20 -4.07 30.65 27.17
C LEU A 20 -3.53 29.65 28.19
N THR A 21 -3.11 28.46 27.77
CA THR A 21 -2.48 27.46 28.62
C THR A 21 -1.13 27.94 29.16
N ALA A 22 -0.31 28.59 28.33
CA ALA A 22 0.94 29.18 28.75
C ALA A 22 0.70 30.29 29.79
N LEU A 23 -0.28 31.18 29.55
CA LEU A 23 -0.68 32.22 30.50
C LEU A 23 -1.13 31.63 31.82
N LEU A 24 -2.01 30.62 31.79
CA LEU A 24 -2.51 29.92 33.00
C LEU A 24 -1.37 29.27 33.77
N THR A 25 -0.41 28.64 33.06
CA THR A 25 0.77 28.02 33.68
C THR A 25 1.63 29.09 34.38
N VAL A 26 1.92 30.20 33.71
CA VAL A 26 2.67 31.31 34.31
C VAL A 26 1.97 31.85 35.56
N LEU A 27 0.67 32.10 35.48
CA LEU A 27 -0.12 32.59 36.65
C LEU A 27 -0.15 31.58 37.80
N THR A 28 -0.10 30.29 37.51
CA THR A 28 -0.08 29.24 38.55
C THR A 28 1.23 29.20 39.33
N TYR A 29 2.35 29.51 38.65
CA TYR A 29 3.69 29.42 39.24
C TYR A 29 4.28 30.80 39.67
N LEU A 30 3.63 31.92 39.35
CA LEU A 30 3.99 33.22 39.89
C LEU A 30 3.74 33.30 41.38
N ASP A 31 4.68 33.88 42.11
CA ASP A 31 4.47 34.11 43.54
C ASP A 31 3.26 35.02 43.76
N PRO A 32 2.37 34.67 44.71
CA PRO A 32 1.15 35.44 44.95
C PRO A 32 1.40 36.90 45.33
N GLU A 33 2.59 37.22 45.87
CA GLU A 33 2.97 38.57 46.26
C GLU A 33 3.32 39.46 45.04
N GLN A 34 3.61 38.89 43.90
CA GLN A 34 3.93 39.62 42.66
C GLN A 34 2.71 39.98 41.82
N VAL A 35 1.53 39.45 42.17
CA VAL A 35 0.29 39.71 41.45
C VAL A 35 -0.50 40.79 42.21
N PRO A 36 -0.87 41.93 41.55
CA PRO A 36 -1.56 43.03 42.21
C PRO A 36 -3.00 42.73 42.68
N LEU A 37 -3.51 41.53 42.37
CA LEU A 37 -4.82 41.02 42.79
C LEU A 37 -4.70 40.19 44.07
N ALA A 38 -5.76 40.24 44.92
CA ALA A 38 -5.81 39.41 46.11
C ALA A 38 -5.57 37.92 45.75
N PRO A 39 -4.60 37.25 46.40
CA PRO A 39 -4.17 35.89 46.05
C PRO A 39 -5.31 34.86 46.07
N LEU A 40 -6.31 35.09 46.90
CA LEU A 40 -7.52 34.26 46.98
C LEU A 40 -8.38 34.38 45.72
N LEU A 41 -8.53 35.58 45.17
CA LEU A 41 -9.31 35.86 43.94
C LEU A 41 -8.66 35.22 42.71
N VAL A 42 -7.32 35.27 42.61
CA VAL A 42 -6.59 34.62 41.53
C VAL A 42 -6.76 33.11 41.55
N ARG A 43 -6.60 32.48 42.72
CA ARG A 43 -6.68 31.03 42.86
C ARG A 43 -8.10 30.48 42.73
N MET A 44 -9.11 31.16 43.26
CA MET A 44 -10.49 30.66 43.31
C MET A 44 -11.34 31.04 42.08
N LEU A 45 -11.00 32.11 41.37
CA LEU A 45 -11.82 32.63 40.28
C LEU A 45 -11.06 32.69 38.93
N LEU A 46 -9.85 33.21 38.93
CA LEU A 46 -9.12 33.48 37.70
C LEU A 46 -8.63 32.17 37.05
N LEU A 47 -8.00 31.28 37.82
CA LEU A 47 -7.46 30.01 37.31
C LEU A 47 -8.55 29.06 36.78
N PRO A 48 -9.64 28.75 37.55
CA PRO A 48 -10.72 27.92 37.02
C PRO A 48 -11.49 28.61 35.89
N GLY A 49 -11.64 29.95 35.94
CA GLY A 49 -12.27 30.72 34.86
C GLY A 49 -11.47 30.60 33.55
N LEU A 50 -10.14 30.73 33.60
CA LEU A 50 -9.28 30.57 32.45
C LEU A 50 -9.31 29.12 31.92
N LEU A 51 -9.34 28.12 32.82
CA LEU A 51 -9.51 26.71 32.45
C LEU A 51 -10.85 26.47 31.72
N LEU A 52 -11.92 27.09 32.14
CA LEU A 52 -13.21 27.05 31.46
C LEU A 52 -13.20 27.67 30.09
N VAL A 53 -12.48 28.80 29.91
CA VAL A 53 -12.27 29.41 28.57
C VAL A 53 -11.51 28.47 27.65
N ILE A 54 -10.42 27.86 28.15
CA ILE A 54 -9.64 26.85 27.38
C ILE A 54 -10.53 25.65 27.01
N ALA A 55 -11.35 25.19 27.94
CA ALA A 55 -12.33 24.11 27.74
C ALA A 55 -13.37 24.50 26.65
N GLY A 56 -13.82 25.74 26.64
CA GLY A 56 -14.73 26.29 25.63
C GLY A 56 -14.11 26.33 24.24
N VAL A 57 -12.85 26.78 24.15
CA VAL A 57 -12.10 26.80 22.87
C VAL A 57 -11.92 25.36 22.32
N ASN A 58 -11.72 24.37 23.21
CA ASN A 58 -11.54 22.95 22.85
C ASN A 58 -12.82 22.13 23.00
N PHE A 59 -13.98 22.74 22.85
CA PHE A 59 -15.28 22.09 23.06
C PHE A 59 -15.45 20.81 22.22
N CYS A 60 -14.89 20.75 21.01
CA CYS A 60 -14.94 19.55 20.18
C CYS A 60 -14.27 18.35 20.84
N CYS A 61 -13.10 18.52 21.46
CA CYS A 61 -12.39 17.46 22.18
C CYS A 61 -13.20 17.00 23.41
N LEU A 62 -13.81 17.94 24.16
CA LEU A 62 -14.67 17.61 25.29
C LEU A 62 -15.91 16.82 24.86
N LYS A 63 -16.58 17.24 23.79
CA LYS A 63 -17.76 16.56 23.26
C LYS A 63 -17.44 15.13 22.81
N THR A 64 -16.30 14.91 22.13
CA THR A 64 -15.86 13.57 21.74
C THR A 64 -15.51 12.72 22.94
N GLY A 65 -14.80 13.27 23.93
CA GLY A 65 -14.44 12.56 25.16
C GLY A 65 -15.65 12.13 26.00
N VAL A 66 -16.65 13.01 26.15
CA VAL A 66 -17.92 12.69 26.83
C VAL A 66 -18.67 11.57 26.11
N ARG A 67 -18.77 11.64 24.77
CA ARG A 67 -19.41 10.59 23.98
C ARG A 67 -18.69 9.23 24.10
N ALA A 68 -17.34 9.25 24.05
CA ALA A 68 -16.54 8.05 24.21
C ALA A 68 -16.71 7.42 25.60
N LEU A 69 -16.83 8.25 26.64
CA LEU A 69 -17.11 7.79 28.01
C LEU A 69 -18.44 7.05 28.09
N PHE A 70 -19.53 7.65 27.59
CA PHE A 70 -20.85 7.02 27.58
C PHE A 70 -20.95 5.80 26.65
N ALA A 71 -20.13 5.74 25.61
CA ALA A 71 -20.05 4.58 24.70
C ALA A 71 -19.23 3.41 25.30
N GLY A 72 -18.62 3.55 26.47
CA GLY A 72 -17.78 2.53 27.09
C GLY A 72 -16.45 2.29 26.37
N LYS A 73 -16.06 3.18 25.46
CA LYS A 73 -14.82 3.12 24.69
C LYS A 73 -13.96 4.35 24.99
N PRO A 74 -13.27 4.38 26.16
CA PRO A 74 -12.47 5.53 26.54
C PRO A 74 -11.31 5.73 25.55
N GLU A 75 -11.11 6.98 25.20
CA GLU A 75 -10.03 7.48 24.34
C GLU A 75 -9.26 8.56 25.13
N ARG A 76 -8.18 9.11 24.57
CA ARG A 76 -7.43 10.23 25.18
C ARG A 76 -8.32 11.42 25.56
N HIS A 77 -9.36 11.71 24.76
CA HIS A 77 -10.33 12.78 25.06
C HIS A 77 -11.15 12.50 26.32
N THR A 78 -11.44 11.24 26.63
CA THR A 78 -12.12 10.84 27.86
C THR A 78 -11.26 11.16 29.08
N ALA A 79 -9.96 10.87 29.01
CA ALA A 79 -9.02 11.22 30.05
C ALA A 79 -8.90 12.76 30.22
N ALA A 80 -8.89 13.52 29.10
CA ALA A 80 -8.89 14.98 29.15
C ALA A 80 -10.13 15.55 29.83
N VAL A 81 -11.34 15.01 29.56
CA VAL A 81 -12.59 15.41 30.20
C VAL A 81 -12.53 15.13 31.72
N LEU A 82 -12.13 13.93 32.11
CA LEU A 82 -12.03 13.55 33.52
C LEU A 82 -11.01 14.42 34.27
N THR A 83 -9.88 14.73 33.64
CA THR A 83 -8.85 15.59 34.21
C THR A 83 -9.34 17.03 34.38
N VAL A 84 -10.09 17.58 33.42
CA VAL A 84 -10.70 18.92 33.54
C VAL A 84 -11.72 18.96 34.66
N LEU A 85 -12.63 17.97 34.74
CA LEU A 85 -13.61 17.90 35.78
C LEU A 85 -12.97 17.80 37.17
N LEU A 86 -11.97 16.93 37.32
CA LEU A 86 -11.26 16.76 38.60
C LEU A 86 -10.47 18.02 38.98
N ALA A 87 -9.85 18.70 38.00
CA ALA A 87 -9.13 19.95 38.23
C ALA A 87 -10.08 21.07 38.72
N LEU A 88 -11.27 21.19 38.10
CA LEU A 88 -12.29 22.17 38.54
C LEU A 88 -12.76 21.90 39.98
N VAL A 89 -12.96 20.63 40.35
CA VAL A 89 -13.32 20.26 41.72
C VAL A 89 -12.19 20.63 42.69
N LEU A 90 -10.92 20.30 42.36
CA LEU A 90 -9.76 20.64 43.20
C LEU A 90 -9.57 22.16 43.37
N CYS A 91 -9.79 22.92 42.29
CA CYS A 91 -9.77 24.38 42.34
C CYS A 91 -10.91 24.93 43.21
N ALA A 92 -12.12 24.40 43.07
CA ALA A 92 -13.27 24.82 43.87
C ALA A 92 -13.08 24.53 45.38
N LEU A 93 -12.37 23.45 45.70
CA LEU A 93 -12.01 23.10 47.10
C LEU A 93 -10.80 23.89 47.60
N GLY A 94 -10.15 24.68 46.77
CA GLY A 94 -8.94 25.47 47.12
C GLY A 94 -7.70 24.62 47.43
N VAL A 95 -7.71 23.35 47.09
CA VAL A 95 -6.69 22.38 47.52
C VAL A 95 -5.45 22.39 46.62
N CYS A 96 -5.61 22.55 45.30
CA CYS A 96 -4.51 22.44 44.37
C CYS A 96 -4.69 23.29 43.09
N PRO A 97 -4.06 24.49 43.03
CA PRO A 97 -4.13 25.34 41.84
C PRO A 97 -3.36 24.73 40.64
N ASP A 98 -2.36 23.90 40.90
CA ASP A 98 -1.55 23.26 39.87
C ASP A 98 -2.36 22.27 38.99
N ALA A 99 -3.48 21.76 39.52
CA ALA A 99 -4.39 20.88 38.80
C ALA A 99 -4.98 21.53 37.52
N SER A 100 -5.26 22.84 37.57
CA SER A 100 -5.81 23.58 36.42
C SER A 100 -4.83 23.65 35.27
N ALA A 101 -3.53 23.84 35.56
CA ALA A 101 -2.49 23.88 34.57
C ALA A 101 -2.27 22.51 33.90
N ALA A 102 -2.28 21.42 34.67
CA ALA A 102 -2.18 20.06 34.15
C ALA A 102 -3.37 19.71 33.23
N ALA A 103 -4.58 20.06 33.60
CA ALA A 103 -5.79 19.84 32.81
C ALA A 103 -5.80 20.65 31.51
N ALA A 104 -5.40 21.93 31.57
CA ALA A 104 -5.30 22.78 30.39
C ALA A 104 -4.24 22.28 29.40
N LEU A 105 -3.09 21.82 29.90
CA LEU A 105 -2.05 21.24 29.08
C LEU A 105 -2.51 19.98 28.36
N LEU A 106 -3.14 19.06 29.07
CA LEU A 106 -3.66 17.83 28.49
C LEU A 106 -4.70 18.10 27.39
N LEU A 107 -5.61 19.05 27.65
CA LEU A 107 -6.64 19.40 26.68
C LEU A 107 -6.04 20.03 25.42
N THR A 108 -5.06 20.93 25.59
CA THR A 108 -4.34 21.57 24.49
C THR A 108 -3.51 20.53 23.70
N ALA A 109 -2.83 19.62 24.40
CA ALA A 109 -2.09 18.53 23.80
C ALA A 109 -2.98 17.62 22.95
N SER A 110 -4.14 17.25 23.48
CA SER A 110 -5.13 16.44 22.75
C SER A 110 -5.60 17.12 21.47
N ALA A 111 -5.89 18.44 21.52
CA ALA A 111 -6.32 19.22 20.36
C ALA A 111 -5.22 19.31 19.27
N TRP A 112 -3.97 19.46 19.67
CA TRP A 112 -2.84 19.48 18.74
C TRP A 112 -2.57 18.10 18.12
N LEU A 113 -2.67 17.02 18.88
CA LEU A 113 -2.55 15.66 18.35
C LEU A 113 -3.64 15.37 17.33
N ASP A 114 -4.90 15.80 17.58
CA ASP A 114 -5.99 15.66 16.61
C ASP A 114 -5.69 16.41 15.30
N LEU A 115 -5.19 17.62 15.40
CA LEU A 115 -4.83 18.42 14.24
C LEU A 115 -3.71 17.77 13.42
N LEU A 116 -2.73 17.18 14.08
CA LEU A 116 -1.65 16.43 13.45
C LEU A 116 -2.16 15.17 12.77
N GLU A 117 -3.03 14.41 13.44
CA GLU A 117 -3.66 13.22 12.87
C GLU A 117 -4.45 13.56 11.61
N GLN A 118 -5.33 14.56 11.67
CA GLN A 118 -6.11 15.00 10.52
C GLN A 118 -5.21 15.44 9.35
N ARG A 119 -4.07 16.09 9.64
CA ARG A 119 -3.13 16.48 8.60
C ARG A 119 -2.41 15.29 7.97
N LEU A 120 -2.06 14.28 8.77
CA LEU A 120 -1.43 13.07 8.28
C LEU A 120 -2.42 12.22 7.47
N GLU A 121 -3.64 12.05 8.00
CA GLU A 121 -4.72 11.31 7.32
C GLU A 121 -5.07 11.92 5.96
N ALA A 122 -5.09 13.26 5.86
CA ALA A 122 -5.37 13.94 4.59
C ALA A 122 -4.33 13.70 3.48
N GLY A 123 -3.16 13.16 3.84
CA GLY A 123 -2.09 12.82 2.88
C GLY A 123 -1.97 11.32 2.60
N LEU A 124 -2.89 10.50 3.12
CA LEU A 124 -2.86 9.04 2.95
C LEU A 124 -4.09 8.56 2.17
N PRO A 125 -3.96 7.52 1.34
CA PRO A 125 -5.08 7.01 0.55
C PRO A 125 -6.22 6.45 1.41
N ASP A 126 -5.92 5.73 2.49
CA ASP A 126 -6.89 5.24 3.48
C ASP A 126 -6.24 5.17 4.85
N ALA A 127 -6.80 5.89 5.83
CA ALA A 127 -6.25 5.90 7.18
C ALA A 127 -6.64 4.64 7.97
N PRO A 128 -5.68 3.97 8.62
CA PRO A 128 -5.97 2.74 9.37
C PRO A 128 -6.79 3.05 10.65
N PRO A 129 -7.71 2.18 11.04
CA PRO A 129 -8.40 2.27 12.31
C PRO A 129 -7.47 1.83 13.46
N THR A 130 -6.69 2.76 14.02
CA THR A 130 -5.74 2.46 15.13
C THR A 130 -6.34 2.64 16.53
N ARG A 131 -7.68 2.73 16.65
CA ARG A 131 -8.38 3.09 17.89
C ARG A 131 -8.29 2.05 19.02
N THR A 132 -8.04 0.78 18.73
CA THR A 132 -8.02 -0.29 19.74
C THR A 132 -6.87 -0.16 20.74
N ALA A 133 -5.68 0.20 20.27
CA ALA A 133 -4.50 0.38 21.13
C ALA A 133 -4.65 1.58 22.08
N GLU A 134 -5.28 2.66 21.61
CA GLU A 134 -5.54 3.86 22.43
C GLU A 134 -6.56 3.59 23.55
N ALA A 135 -7.60 2.81 23.27
CA ALA A 135 -8.58 2.43 24.29
C ALA A 135 -7.95 1.59 25.41
N VAL A 136 -7.11 0.61 25.05
CA VAL A 136 -6.38 -0.21 26.03
C VAL A 136 -5.46 0.68 26.89
N TRP A 137 -4.78 1.63 26.28
CA TRP A 137 -3.88 2.55 26.98
C TRP A 137 -4.63 3.53 27.89
N ALA A 138 -5.78 4.04 27.46
CA ALA A 138 -6.63 4.90 28.29
C ALA A 138 -7.12 4.15 29.53
N TRP A 139 -7.54 2.89 29.39
CA TRP A 139 -7.91 2.04 30.54
C TRP A 139 -6.73 1.78 31.48
N ALA A 140 -5.56 1.50 30.93
CA ALA A 140 -4.33 1.30 31.71
C ALA A 140 -3.96 2.56 32.51
N GLY A 141 -4.10 3.74 31.91
CA GLY A 141 -3.87 5.02 32.57
C GLY A 141 -4.87 5.29 33.69
N PHE A 142 -6.14 4.98 33.47
CA PHE A 142 -7.16 5.08 34.51
C PHE A 142 -6.89 4.13 35.68
N ALA A 143 -6.57 2.86 35.40
CA ALA A 143 -6.21 1.89 36.43
C ALA A 143 -4.97 2.33 37.23
N ALA A 144 -3.93 2.86 36.53
CA ALA A 144 -2.73 3.39 37.18
C ALA A 144 -3.05 4.57 38.11
N ALA A 145 -3.96 5.48 37.72
CA ALA A 145 -4.38 6.60 38.53
C ALA A 145 -5.13 6.13 39.80
N VAL A 146 -6.01 5.12 39.67
CA VAL A 146 -6.71 4.51 40.82
C VAL A 146 -5.72 3.81 41.74
N CYS A 147 -4.77 3.05 41.21
CA CYS A 147 -3.71 2.42 42.01
C CYS A 147 -2.86 3.45 42.76
N ALA A 148 -2.45 4.54 42.09
CA ALA A 148 -1.71 5.62 42.74
C ALA A 148 -2.52 6.26 43.88
N ALA A 149 -3.81 6.52 43.67
CA ALA A 149 -4.69 7.03 44.71
C ALA A 149 -4.76 6.06 45.90
N ALA A 150 -4.96 4.77 45.67
CA ALA A 150 -5.05 3.76 46.72
C ALA A 150 -3.74 3.67 47.53
N VAL A 151 -2.56 3.71 46.88
CA VAL A 151 -1.26 3.70 47.55
C VAL A 151 -1.11 4.92 48.46
N TRP A 152 -1.44 6.13 47.99
CA TRP A 152 -1.29 7.34 48.77
C TRP A 152 -2.30 7.44 49.93
N ILE A 153 -3.51 6.87 49.77
CA ILE A 153 -4.46 6.70 50.87
C ILE A 153 -3.87 5.79 51.96
N ALA A 154 -3.29 4.66 51.56
CA ALA A 154 -2.67 3.72 52.48
C ALA A 154 -1.45 4.32 53.21
N LEU A 155 -0.74 5.25 52.58
CA LEU A 155 0.38 6.00 53.17
C LEU A 155 -0.11 7.16 54.09
N GLY A 156 -1.43 7.35 54.25
CA GLY A 156 -1.99 8.39 55.12
C GLY A 156 -1.92 9.80 54.53
N ALA A 157 -1.75 9.97 53.22
CA ALA A 157 -1.74 11.28 52.61
C ALA A 157 -3.11 11.96 52.66
N GLY A 158 -3.14 13.29 52.77
CA GLY A 158 -4.38 14.06 52.71
C GLY A 158 -5.10 13.93 51.38
N ILE A 159 -6.42 14.01 51.37
CA ILE A 159 -7.29 13.82 50.18
C ILE A 159 -6.84 14.69 48.99
N GLY A 160 -6.42 15.93 49.23
CA GLY A 160 -5.91 16.83 48.21
C GLY A 160 -4.67 16.31 47.50
N ALA A 161 -3.70 15.80 48.25
CA ALA A 161 -2.47 15.22 47.68
C ALA A 161 -2.78 13.94 46.90
N VAL A 162 -3.67 13.09 47.39
CA VAL A 162 -4.12 11.86 46.69
C VAL A 162 -4.74 12.19 45.33
N LEU A 163 -5.71 13.11 45.30
CA LEU A 163 -6.42 13.50 44.10
C LEU A 163 -5.49 14.20 43.10
N THR A 164 -4.54 15.03 43.57
CA THR A 164 -3.56 15.68 42.71
C THR A 164 -2.64 14.68 42.03
N ARG A 165 -2.13 13.70 42.78
CA ARG A 165 -1.27 12.66 42.20
C ARG A 165 -2.04 11.76 41.24
N ALA A 166 -3.26 11.38 41.54
CA ALA A 166 -4.13 10.62 40.65
C ALA A 166 -4.38 11.40 39.34
N LEU A 167 -4.64 12.71 39.44
CA LEU A 167 -4.81 13.57 38.27
C LEU A 167 -3.52 13.65 37.42
N CYS A 168 -2.35 13.82 38.06
CA CYS A 168 -1.08 13.87 37.35
C CYS A 168 -0.75 12.55 36.62
N VAL A 169 -1.04 11.39 37.25
CA VAL A 169 -0.90 10.07 36.64
C VAL A 169 -1.83 9.92 35.44
N LEU A 170 -3.09 10.32 35.58
CA LEU A 170 -4.07 10.29 34.49
C LEU A 170 -3.67 11.21 33.35
N ALA A 171 -3.23 12.44 33.63
CA ALA A 171 -2.77 13.38 32.64
C ALA A 171 -1.52 12.86 31.90
N ALA A 172 -0.53 12.30 32.62
CA ALA A 172 0.67 11.74 32.05
C ALA A 172 0.39 10.55 31.13
N SER A 173 -0.53 9.67 31.51
CA SER A 173 -0.90 8.49 30.74
C SER A 173 -1.73 8.83 29.49
N ALA A 174 -2.47 9.92 29.49
CA ALA A 174 -3.34 10.30 28.37
C ALA A 174 -2.58 10.93 27.19
N ILE A 175 -1.38 11.47 27.41
CA ILE A 175 -0.56 12.06 26.34
C ILE A 175 0.23 10.95 25.63
N CYS A 176 -0.45 10.11 24.87
CA CYS A 176 0.22 9.05 24.10
C CYS A 176 0.01 9.23 22.59
N PRO A 177 1.07 9.53 21.81
CA PRO A 177 0.96 9.81 20.40
C PRO A 177 1.00 8.54 19.53
N PHE A 178 0.48 7.40 19.97
CA PHE A 178 0.59 6.12 19.24
C PHE A 178 0.04 6.18 17.83
N ARG A 179 -1.12 6.82 17.66
CA ARG A 179 -1.76 6.96 16.35
C ARG A 179 -0.95 7.84 15.41
N VAL A 180 -0.45 8.96 15.91
CA VAL A 180 0.41 9.89 15.14
C VAL A 180 1.68 9.19 14.69
N ILE A 181 2.31 8.41 15.56
CA ILE A 181 3.52 7.63 15.24
C ILE A 181 3.22 6.59 14.15
N ALA A 182 2.07 5.92 14.24
CA ALA A 182 1.66 4.93 13.24
C ALA A 182 1.43 5.58 11.87
N LEU A 183 0.72 6.71 11.83
CA LEU A 183 0.46 7.46 10.60
C LEU A 183 1.76 8.03 9.99
N LEU A 184 2.66 8.53 10.82
CA LEU A 184 3.97 9.02 10.37
C LEU A 184 4.82 7.91 9.74
N ALA A 185 4.85 6.74 10.35
CA ALA A 185 5.55 5.57 9.82
C ALA A 185 4.94 5.13 8.48
N ALA A 186 3.61 5.14 8.37
CA ALA A 186 2.91 4.83 7.12
C ALA A 186 3.22 5.84 6.01
N CYS A 187 3.19 7.15 6.30
CA CYS A 187 3.58 8.19 5.35
C CYS A 187 5.00 7.97 4.81
N ARG A 188 5.95 7.65 5.71
CA ARG A 188 7.34 7.40 5.31
C ARG A 188 7.50 6.13 4.47
N ALA A 189 6.72 5.09 4.75
CA ALA A 189 6.73 3.87 3.97
C ALA A 189 6.23 4.17 2.55
N ILE A 190 5.05 4.75 2.42
CA ILE A 190 4.42 5.05 1.13
C ILE A 190 5.29 6.00 0.29
N SER A 191 5.88 7.04 0.90
CA SER A 191 6.72 8.00 0.18
C SER A 191 8.05 7.46 -0.34
N ARG A 192 8.47 6.29 0.10
CA ARG A 192 9.73 5.65 -0.30
C ARG A 192 9.53 4.41 -1.14
N MET A 193 8.30 4.04 -1.42
CA MET A 193 8.01 2.88 -2.26
C MET A 193 8.21 3.21 -3.73
N PRO A 194 8.92 2.37 -4.49
CA PRO A 194 8.95 2.44 -5.94
C PRO A 194 7.61 2.03 -6.56
N VAL A 195 6.81 1.23 -5.83
CA VAL A 195 5.48 0.76 -6.25
C VAL A 195 4.43 1.50 -5.43
N PRO A 196 3.44 2.15 -6.07
CA PRO A 196 2.41 2.88 -5.35
C PRO A 196 1.54 1.94 -4.52
N ALA A 197 1.37 2.27 -3.23
CA ALA A 197 0.49 1.52 -2.34
C ALA A 197 -0.96 2.01 -2.49
N ALA A 198 -1.88 1.09 -2.74
CA ALA A 198 -3.31 1.41 -2.82
C ALA A 198 -3.89 1.89 -1.47
N SER A 199 -3.35 1.40 -0.35
CA SER A 199 -3.78 1.80 0.99
C SER A 199 -2.68 1.65 2.04
N VAL A 200 -2.84 2.35 3.16
CA VAL A 200 -1.95 2.19 4.33
C VAL A 200 -2.06 0.79 4.93
N GLN A 201 -3.24 0.18 4.86
CA GLN A 201 -3.46 -1.18 5.33
C GLN A 201 -2.68 -2.20 4.48
N ALA A 202 -2.61 -1.99 3.16
CA ALA A 202 -1.80 -2.81 2.27
C ALA A 202 -0.30 -2.71 2.63
N ALA A 203 0.20 -1.50 2.87
CA ALA A 203 1.59 -1.29 3.27
C ALA A 203 1.91 -1.95 4.63
N GLU A 204 0.98 -1.87 5.59
CA GLU A 204 1.12 -2.52 6.89
C GLU A 204 1.09 -4.05 6.77
N ALA A 205 0.14 -4.59 6.01
CA ALA A 205 0.03 -6.02 5.76
C ALA A 205 1.27 -6.57 5.04
N LEU A 206 1.78 -5.84 4.04
CA LEU A 206 3.02 -6.17 3.34
C LEU A 206 4.22 -6.23 4.30
N GLY A 207 4.33 -5.25 5.20
CA GLY A 207 5.42 -5.19 6.20
C GLY A 207 5.32 -6.26 7.29
N MET A 208 4.13 -6.80 7.54
CA MET A 208 3.89 -7.87 8.51
C MET A 208 3.82 -9.26 7.89
N ALA A 209 3.96 -9.38 6.58
CA ALA A 209 3.89 -10.65 5.88
C ALA A 209 5.02 -11.60 6.30
N ASP A 210 4.67 -12.86 6.49
CA ASP A 210 5.59 -13.96 6.79
C ASP A 210 5.69 -14.97 5.64
N THR A 211 4.70 -14.97 4.76
CA THR A 211 4.63 -15.89 3.62
C THR A 211 4.22 -15.13 2.36
N ALA A 212 4.86 -15.44 1.23
CA ALA A 212 4.48 -14.90 -0.08
C ALA A 212 4.11 -16.03 -1.04
N LEU A 213 2.90 -15.96 -1.58
CA LEU A 213 2.49 -16.78 -2.71
C LEU A 213 2.99 -16.10 -3.99
N VAL A 214 3.90 -16.75 -4.69
CA VAL A 214 4.44 -16.27 -5.96
C VAL A 214 3.72 -16.96 -7.11
N CYS A 215 3.05 -16.18 -7.95
CA CYS A 215 2.52 -16.69 -9.20
C CYS A 215 3.69 -16.93 -10.17
N PRO A 216 3.89 -18.17 -10.68
CA PRO A 216 5.09 -18.49 -11.45
C PRO A 216 5.16 -17.76 -12.80
N GLU A 217 4.02 -17.52 -13.42
CA GLU A 217 3.91 -16.93 -14.75
C GLU A 217 4.41 -15.48 -14.78
N GLY A 218 5.38 -15.21 -15.64
CA GLY A 218 5.97 -13.88 -15.80
C GLY A 218 6.95 -13.45 -14.69
N LEU A 219 7.02 -14.18 -13.55
CA LEU A 219 7.96 -13.88 -12.46
C LEU A 219 9.05 -14.92 -12.30
N LEU A 220 8.69 -16.19 -12.37
CA LEU A 220 9.64 -17.31 -12.28
C LEU A 220 9.90 -17.91 -13.64
N THR A 221 8.89 -17.93 -14.50
CA THR A 221 8.94 -18.53 -15.83
C THR A 221 8.59 -17.50 -16.90
N GLY A 222 9.30 -17.58 -18.01
CA GLY A 222 8.99 -16.80 -19.22
C GLY A 222 7.76 -17.35 -19.96
N GLU A 223 7.47 -16.74 -21.09
CA GLU A 223 6.38 -17.19 -21.96
C GLU A 223 6.58 -18.64 -22.41
N PRO A 224 5.52 -19.46 -22.40
CA PRO A 224 5.61 -20.84 -22.86
C PRO A 224 5.92 -20.88 -24.36
N THR A 225 6.69 -21.88 -24.77
CA THR A 225 7.01 -22.18 -26.16
C THR A 225 6.66 -23.63 -26.48
N ALA A 226 6.12 -23.92 -27.64
CA ALA A 226 5.85 -25.29 -28.08
C ALA A 226 7.19 -25.93 -28.51
N VAL A 227 7.57 -27.04 -27.85
CA VAL A 227 8.88 -27.70 -28.07
C VAL A 227 8.77 -29.11 -28.61
N ASP A 228 7.64 -29.77 -28.42
CA ASP A 228 7.42 -31.14 -28.94
C ASP A 228 5.95 -31.30 -29.36
N ILE A 229 5.74 -31.84 -30.56
CA ILE A 229 4.42 -32.01 -31.15
C ILE A 229 4.25 -33.49 -31.48
N ARG A 230 3.33 -34.17 -30.79
CA ARG A 230 3.05 -35.59 -30.97
C ARG A 230 1.61 -35.82 -31.43
N PRO A 231 1.36 -35.87 -32.73
CA PRO A 231 0.04 -36.15 -33.26
C PRO A 231 -0.35 -37.63 -33.08
N ALA A 232 -1.64 -37.89 -33.00
CA ALA A 232 -2.19 -39.23 -32.97
C ALA A 232 -2.99 -39.49 -34.24
N GLY A 233 -2.41 -40.17 -35.22
CA GLY A 233 -3.10 -40.60 -36.44
C GLY A 233 -3.21 -39.55 -37.55
N MET A 234 -2.51 -38.39 -37.43
CA MET A 234 -2.45 -37.35 -38.46
C MET A 234 -1.04 -36.81 -38.61
N GLU A 235 -0.80 -36.03 -39.66
CA GLU A 235 0.49 -35.36 -39.85
C GLU A 235 0.71 -34.21 -38.86
N ALA A 236 1.95 -33.98 -38.45
CA ALA A 236 2.29 -32.97 -37.41
C ALA A 236 1.86 -31.55 -37.81
N GLY A 237 2.00 -31.19 -39.09
CA GLY A 237 1.56 -29.90 -39.62
C GLY A 237 0.05 -29.71 -39.56
N GLN A 238 -0.69 -30.76 -39.93
CA GLN A 238 -2.17 -30.74 -39.83
C GLN A 238 -2.67 -30.68 -38.39
N PHE A 239 -2.00 -31.41 -37.51
CA PHE A 239 -2.32 -31.36 -36.08
C PHE A 239 -2.06 -29.99 -35.47
N LEU A 240 -0.91 -29.36 -35.80
CA LEU A 240 -0.57 -28.03 -35.33
C LEU A 240 -1.54 -26.97 -35.87
N ALA A 241 -1.97 -27.07 -37.12
CA ALA A 241 -2.98 -26.20 -37.71
C ALA A 241 -4.33 -26.32 -36.96
N LEU A 242 -4.76 -27.55 -36.68
CA LEU A 242 -5.97 -27.81 -35.94
C LEU A 242 -5.88 -27.30 -34.50
N ALA A 243 -4.78 -27.58 -33.80
CA ALA A 243 -4.55 -27.10 -32.44
C ALA A 243 -4.54 -25.56 -32.36
N ALA A 244 -3.90 -24.90 -33.33
CA ALA A 244 -3.88 -23.44 -33.44
C ALA A 244 -5.29 -22.87 -33.71
N SER A 245 -6.08 -23.51 -34.57
CA SER A 245 -7.48 -23.11 -34.83
C SER A 245 -8.38 -23.27 -33.58
N ILE A 246 -8.18 -24.33 -32.80
CA ILE A 246 -8.90 -24.55 -31.52
C ILE A 246 -8.57 -23.46 -30.50
N MET A 247 -7.34 -22.98 -30.46
CA MET A 247 -6.84 -22.04 -29.45
C MET A 247 -6.84 -20.57 -29.91
N GLN A 248 -7.25 -20.26 -31.14
CA GLN A 248 -7.07 -18.94 -31.77
C GLN A 248 -7.70 -17.79 -30.99
N ASP A 249 -8.92 -17.94 -30.46
CA ASP A 249 -9.63 -16.90 -29.73
C ASP A 249 -9.44 -16.99 -28.20
N CYS A 250 -8.53 -17.86 -27.76
CA CYS A 250 -8.28 -18.05 -26.35
C CYS A 250 -7.21 -17.09 -25.83
N ASN A 251 -7.56 -16.32 -24.83
CA ASN A 251 -6.61 -15.40 -24.18
C ASN A 251 -5.80 -16.13 -23.08
N ALA A 252 -5.05 -17.15 -23.48
CA ALA A 252 -4.21 -17.94 -22.59
C ALA A 252 -2.76 -17.98 -23.12
N PRO A 253 -1.73 -17.99 -22.27
CA PRO A 253 -0.34 -18.04 -22.71
C PRO A 253 -0.02 -19.30 -23.52
N GLU A 254 -0.68 -20.42 -23.23
CA GLU A 254 -0.55 -21.66 -24.01
C GLU A 254 -1.08 -21.50 -25.45
N ALA A 255 -2.15 -20.73 -25.63
CA ALA A 255 -2.72 -20.43 -26.94
C ALA A 255 -1.71 -19.61 -27.77
N THR A 256 -1.15 -18.58 -27.18
CA THR A 256 -0.14 -17.74 -27.84
C THR A 256 1.08 -18.57 -28.27
N ALA A 257 1.53 -19.49 -27.42
CA ALA A 257 2.65 -20.39 -27.74
C ALA A 257 2.38 -21.28 -28.96
N ILE A 258 1.17 -21.84 -29.05
CA ILE A 258 0.77 -22.72 -30.16
C ILE A 258 0.58 -21.93 -31.45
N LEU A 259 -0.03 -20.74 -31.38
CA LEU A 259 -0.20 -19.83 -32.51
C LEU A 259 1.17 -19.39 -33.07
N ASN A 260 2.09 -19.00 -32.18
CA ASN A 260 3.45 -18.63 -32.57
C ASN A 260 4.20 -19.81 -33.25
N ALA A 261 4.02 -21.03 -32.72
CA ALA A 261 4.58 -22.22 -33.34
C ALA A 261 3.99 -22.49 -34.73
N ALA A 262 2.67 -22.35 -34.91
CA ALA A 262 2.03 -22.48 -36.21
C ALA A 262 2.52 -21.43 -37.22
N HIS A 263 2.62 -20.17 -36.78
CA HIS A 263 3.14 -19.08 -37.61
C HIS A 263 4.61 -19.29 -38.01
N SER A 264 5.44 -19.74 -37.06
CA SER A 264 6.88 -20.02 -37.33
C SER A 264 7.07 -21.18 -38.36
N CYS A 265 6.13 -22.12 -38.39
CA CYS A 265 6.09 -23.19 -39.41
C CYS A 265 5.42 -22.77 -40.73
N GLY A 266 5.01 -21.52 -40.88
CA GLY A 266 4.33 -21.02 -42.08
C GLY A 266 2.91 -21.58 -42.30
N ILE A 267 2.29 -22.07 -41.23
CA ILE A 267 0.97 -22.65 -41.28
C ILE A 267 -0.07 -21.53 -41.19
N THR A 268 -0.98 -21.47 -42.18
CA THR A 268 -2.12 -20.57 -42.16
C THR A 268 -3.20 -21.16 -41.25
N VAL A 269 -3.56 -20.45 -40.18
CA VAL A 269 -4.58 -20.88 -39.21
C VAL A 269 -5.95 -20.44 -39.75
N PRO A 270 -6.89 -21.35 -40.04
CA PRO A 270 -8.24 -20.97 -40.45
C PRO A 270 -9.00 -20.34 -39.28
N SER A 271 -9.61 -19.18 -39.52
CA SER A 271 -10.35 -18.43 -38.50
C SER A 271 -11.80 -18.94 -38.40
N THR A 272 -12.08 -19.88 -37.52
CA THR A 272 -13.44 -20.50 -37.48
C THR A 272 -13.92 -20.92 -36.10
N GLY A 273 -13.22 -20.70 -35.01
CA GLY A 273 -13.63 -21.26 -33.74
C GLY A 273 -13.78 -20.26 -32.60
N HIS A 274 -14.87 -20.35 -31.83
CA HIS A 274 -14.93 -19.67 -30.53
C HIS A 274 -14.40 -20.61 -29.46
N CYS A 275 -13.23 -20.26 -28.91
CA CYS A 275 -12.66 -20.97 -27.77
C CYS A 275 -13.19 -20.42 -26.46
N THR A 276 -13.65 -21.29 -25.58
CA THR A 276 -14.06 -20.94 -24.22
C THR A 276 -13.19 -21.68 -23.21
N GLN A 277 -12.65 -20.95 -22.26
CA GLN A 277 -11.93 -21.54 -21.12
C GLN A 277 -12.92 -21.97 -20.04
N THR A 278 -12.86 -23.22 -19.65
CA THR A 278 -13.71 -23.82 -18.62
C THR A 278 -12.84 -24.41 -17.50
N PRO A 279 -13.37 -24.72 -16.31
CA PRO A 279 -12.61 -25.40 -15.26
C PRO A 279 -12.02 -26.75 -15.72
N ASP A 280 -12.66 -27.39 -16.72
CA ASP A 280 -12.24 -28.66 -17.31
C ASP A 280 -11.37 -28.49 -18.58
N GLY A 281 -10.65 -27.37 -18.72
CA GLY A 281 -9.79 -27.07 -19.84
C GLY A 281 -10.44 -26.15 -20.88
N PHE A 282 -9.92 -26.18 -22.09
CA PHE A 282 -10.39 -25.37 -23.23
C PHE A 282 -11.40 -26.17 -24.07
N CYS A 283 -12.43 -25.49 -24.53
CA CYS A 283 -13.45 -26.05 -25.41
C CYS A 283 -13.64 -25.12 -26.61
N ALA A 284 -13.55 -25.65 -27.82
CA ALA A 284 -13.83 -24.92 -29.05
C ALA A 284 -14.77 -25.71 -29.97
N GLU A 285 -15.59 -24.99 -30.73
CA GLU A 285 -16.44 -25.56 -31.75
C GLU A 285 -15.93 -25.18 -33.13
N LEU A 286 -15.59 -26.18 -33.94
CA LEU A 286 -15.04 -26.03 -35.28
C LEU A 286 -15.80 -26.92 -36.22
N ASP A 287 -16.38 -26.38 -37.30
CA ASP A 287 -17.19 -27.15 -38.28
C ASP A 287 -18.29 -28.00 -37.66
N GLY A 288 -18.99 -27.50 -36.63
CA GLY A 288 -20.03 -28.19 -35.91
C GLY A 288 -19.59 -29.38 -35.04
N LYS A 289 -18.27 -29.54 -34.84
CA LYS A 289 -17.66 -30.51 -33.94
C LYS A 289 -17.03 -29.82 -32.74
N ARG A 290 -17.16 -30.42 -31.57
CA ARG A 290 -16.52 -29.90 -30.35
C ARG A 290 -15.16 -30.52 -30.13
N TYR A 291 -14.21 -29.65 -29.89
CA TYR A 291 -12.81 -29.99 -29.58
C TYR A 291 -12.49 -29.56 -28.16
N TYR A 292 -11.64 -30.32 -27.51
CA TYR A 292 -11.22 -30.07 -26.13
C TYR A 292 -9.70 -30.07 -26.07
N ALA A 293 -9.15 -29.11 -25.30
CA ALA A 293 -7.74 -29.11 -24.97
C ALA A 293 -7.54 -28.98 -23.45
N GLY A 294 -6.58 -29.73 -22.90
CA GLY A 294 -6.33 -29.73 -21.46
C GLY A 294 -5.38 -30.82 -21.01
N THR A 295 -5.37 -31.09 -19.71
CA THR A 295 -4.59 -32.16 -19.13
C THR A 295 -5.23 -33.54 -19.39
N SER A 296 -4.47 -34.63 -19.19
CA SER A 296 -5.00 -35.98 -19.37
C SER A 296 -6.20 -36.28 -18.46
N GLU A 297 -6.22 -35.70 -17.26
CA GLU A 297 -7.33 -35.88 -16.31
C GLU A 297 -8.58 -35.11 -16.75
N GLN A 298 -8.42 -33.86 -17.24
CA GLN A 298 -9.51 -33.05 -17.77
C GLN A 298 -10.18 -33.71 -19.00
N LEU A 299 -9.37 -34.23 -19.91
CA LEU A 299 -9.88 -34.95 -21.07
C LEU A 299 -10.60 -36.25 -20.70
N ARG A 300 -10.09 -36.99 -19.71
CA ARG A 300 -10.75 -38.21 -19.19
C ARG A 300 -12.12 -37.93 -18.57
N ARG A 301 -12.28 -36.82 -17.87
CA ARG A 301 -13.59 -36.39 -17.36
C ARG A 301 -14.62 -36.17 -18.47
N ARG A 302 -14.14 -35.85 -19.67
CA ARG A 302 -14.95 -35.68 -20.90
C ARG A 302 -15.11 -36.97 -21.70
N GLY A 303 -14.64 -38.09 -21.16
CA GLY A 303 -14.71 -39.39 -21.84
C GLY A 303 -13.67 -39.62 -22.93
N ILE A 304 -12.65 -38.77 -23.01
CA ILE A 304 -11.59 -38.91 -24.00
C ILE A 304 -10.40 -39.62 -23.33
N PHE A 305 -10.08 -40.83 -23.84
CA PHE A 305 -8.97 -41.62 -23.33
C PHE A 305 -7.62 -41.11 -23.85
N ALA A 306 -7.07 -40.14 -23.17
CA ALA A 306 -5.75 -39.61 -23.47
C ALA A 306 -4.66 -40.34 -22.66
N PRO A 307 -3.47 -40.56 -23.25
CA PRO A 307 -2.34 -41.16 -22.54
C PRO A 307 -1.88 -40.25 -21.38
N ARG A 308 -1.25 -40.83 -20.35
CA ARG A 308 -0.56 -40.03 -19.33
C ARG A 308 0.70 -39.46 -19.94
N ALA A 309 0.91 -38.16 -19.71
CA ALA A 309 2.09 -37.45 -20.21
C ALA A 309 3.13 -37.23 -19.10
N ASP A 310 3.30 -38.25 -18.24
CA ASP A 310 4.20 -38.14 -17.07
C ASP A 310 5.67 -37.98 -17.50
N ASP A 311 6.07 -38.57 -18.62
CA ASP A 311 7.41 -38.41 -19.24
C ASP A 311 7.71 -36.95 -19.61
N ILE A 312 6.72 -36.24 -20.14
CA ILE A 312 6.82 -34.82 -20.50
C ILE A 312 6.93 -33.98 -19.25
N SER A 313 6.06 -34.23 -18.27
CA SER A 313 6.07 -33.51 -16.99
C SER A 313 7.36 -33.71 -16.20
N LEU A 314 7.93 -34.92 -16.23
CA LEU A 314 9.22 -35.24 -15.61
C LEU A 314 10.40 -34.53 -16.29
N SER A 315 10.26 -34.19 -17.59
CA SER A 315 11.27 -33.40 -18.32
C SER A 315 11.12 -31.88 -18.11
N GLY A 316 10.27 -31.43 -17.21
CA GLY A 316 10.05 -29.99 -16.93
C GLY A 316 9.21 -29.28 -17.98
N LYS A 317 8.36 -30.00 -18.69
CA LYS A 317 7.49 -29.47 -19.71
C LYS A 317 6.03 -29.68 -19.32
N THR A 318 5.16 -28.85 -19.84
CA THR A 318 3.69 -28.96 -19.67
C THR A 318 3.09 -29.63 -20.91
N ALA A 319 2.35 -30.71 -20.73
CA ALA A 319 1.65 -31.35 -21.82
C ALA A 319 0.22 -30.80 -21.95
N LEU A 320 -0.10 -30.22 -23.09
CA LEU A 320 -1.47 -29.88 -23.48
C LEU A 320 -1.96 -30.92 -24.49
N LEU A 321 -2.98 -31.67 -24.08
CA LEU A 321 -3.55 -32.75 -24.88
C LEU A 321 -4.81 -32.27 -25.60
N PHE A 322 -5.03 -32.77 -26.80
CA PHE A 322 -6.16 -32.41 -27.66
C PHE A 322 -7.03 -33.63 -27.95
N GLY A 323 -8.32 -33.40 -27.94
CA GLY A 323 -9.31 -34.45 -28.27
C GLY A 323 -10.58 -33.88 -28.87
N MET A 324 -11.40 -34.74 -29.46
CA MET A 324 -12.66 -34.40 -30.10
C MET A 324 -13.81 -35.09 -29.37
N GLU A 325 -14.97 -34.47 -29.40
CA GLU A 325 -16.24 -35.09 -28.93
C GLU A 325 -16.45 -36.47 -29.56
N GLY A 326 -16.87 -37.45 -28.76
CA GLY A 326 -16.94 -38.86 -29.18
C GLY A 326 -15.76 -39.70 -28.75
N GLY A 327 -14.84 -39.16 -27.93
CA GLY A 327 -13.77 -39.91 -27.28
C GLY A 327 -12.46 -40.01 -28.07
N MET A 328 -12.36 -39.34 -29.20
CA MET A 328 -11.16 -39.40 -30.07
C MET A 328 -10.02 -38.53 -29.54
N TYR A 329 -8.89 -39.16 -29.25
CA TYR A 329 -7.64 -38.47 -28.93
C TYR A 329 -6.91 -38.04 -30.22
N LEU A 330 -6.48 -36.78 -30.30
CA LEU A 330 -5.91 -36.18 -31.51
C LEU A 330 -4.37 -36.01 -31.42
N GLY A 331 -3.85 -35.83 -30.21
CA GLY A 331 -2.43 -35.64 -29.99
C GLY A 331 -2.14 -34.74 -28.80
N LEU A 332 -0.86 -34.49 -28.57
CA LEU A 332 -0.39 -33.55 -27.54
C LEU A 332 0.66 -32.60 -28.06
N ILE A 333 0.72 -31.43 -27.44
CA ILE A 333 1.77 -30.44 -27.63
C ILE A 333 2.46 -30.23 -26.28
N ALA A 334 3.78 -30.44 -26.23
CA ALA A 334 4.56 -30.14 -25.04
C ALA A 334 5.01 -28.68 -25.08
N LEU A 335 4.65 -27.96 -24.05
CA LEU A 335 5.02 -26.56 -23.84
C LEU A 335 6.16 -26.48 -22.81
N GLN A 336 7.11 -25.64 -23.05
CA GLN A 336 8.20 -25.36 -22.11
C GLN A 336 8.21 -23.87 -21.78
N SER A 337 8.11 -23.56 -20.50
CA SER A 337 8.29 -22.21 -20.00
C SER A 337 9.70 -22.12 -19.39
N PRO A 338 10.61 -21.37 -20.01
CA PRO A 338 11.98 -21.27 -19.52
C PRO A 338 12.01 -20.55 -18.17
N LEU A 339 12.86 -21.01 -17.24
CA LEU A 339 13.10 -20.31 -15.99
C LEU A 339 13.76 -18.96 -16.30
N LEU A 340 13.23 -17.87 -15.75
CA LEU A 340 13.78 -16.53 -15.96
C LEU A 340 15.14 -16.41 -15.28
N LEU A 341 16.09 -15.81 -16.00
CA LEU A 341 17.41 -15.48 -15.48
C LEU A 341 17.26 -14.54 -14.29
N GLY A 342 17.82 -14.95 -13.11
CA GLY A 342 17.72 -14.16 -11.87
C GLY A 342 16.55 -14.53 -10.97
N ALA A 343 15.55 -15.30 -11.41
CA ALA A 343 14.44 -15.71 -10.54
C ALA A 343 14.90 -16.53 -9.30
N PRO A 344 15.82 -17.49 -9.38
CA PRO A 344 16.32 -18.19 -8.20
C PRO A 344 17.07 -17.28 -7.23
N GLU A 345 17.80 -16.28 -7.75
CA GLU A 345 18.50 -15.29 -6.92
C GLU A 345 17.50 -14.41 -6.19
N ALA A 346 16.49 -13.86 -6.89
CA ALA A 346 15.43 -13.07 -6.29
C ALA A 346 14.68 -13.86 -5.21
N CYS A 347 14.41 -15.16 -5.42
CA CYS A 347 13.83 -16.03 -4.40
C CYS A 347 14.72 -16.13 -3.16
N ARG A 348 16.04 -16.27 -3.32
CA ARG A 348 16.99 -16.32 -2.19
C ARG A 348 17.01 -15.00 -1.42
N VAL A 349 17.03 -13.87 -2.12
CA VAL A 349 17.00 -12.53 -1.50
C VAL A 349 15.72 -12.33 -0.69
N LEU A 350 14.56 -12.67 -1.24
CA LEU A 350 13.29 -12.58 -0.52
C LEU A 350 13.24 -13.56 0.68
N ALA A 351 13.77 -14.77 0.54
CA ALA A 351 13.88 -15.72 1.64
C ALA A 351 14.83 -15.22 2.75
N ALA A 352 15.94 -14.55 2.39
CA ALA A 352 16.84 -13.92 3.35
C ALA A 352 16.16 -12.83 4.19
N GLN A 353 15.12 -12.20 3.67
CA GLN A 353 14.25 -11.29 4.40
C GLN A 353 13.24 -12.00 5.34
N ARG A 354 13.40 -13.29 5.62
CA ARG A 354 12.49 -14.12 6.42
C ARG A 354 11.08 -14.22 5.84
N LEU A 355 10.97 -14.26 4.53
CA LEU A 355 9.73 -14.48 3.82
C LEU A 355 9.72 -15.91 3.30
N ARG A 356 8.74 -16.73 3.71
CA ARG A 356 8.55 -18.06 3.15
C ARG A 356 7.89 -17.91 1.79
N LEU A 357 8.52 -18.44 0.75
CA LEU A 357 7.99 -18.38 -0.59
C LEU A 357 7.23 -19.67 -0.90
N ALA A 358 6.04 -19.53 -1.47
CA ALA A 358 5.18 -20.62 -1.85
C ALA A 358 4.68 -20.45 -3.28
N ILE A 359 4.48 -21.55 -3.99
CA ILE A 359 3.96 -21.59 -5.36
C ILE A 359 2.69 -22.45 -5.35
N PRO A 360 1.59 -22.03 -6.01
CA PRO A 360 0.40 -22.86 -6.13
C PRO A 360 0.64 -23.99 -7.15
N ALA A 361 0.29 -25.23 -6.80
CA ALA A 361 0.53 -26.39 -7.67
C ALA A 361 -0.39 -26.42 -8.91
N GLY A 362 -1.63 -25.95 -8.78
CA GLY A 362 -2.60 -26.02 -9.86
C GLY A 362 -2.81 -27.43 -10.38
N SER A 363 -3.14 -27.54 -11.67
CA SER A 363 -3.30 -28.81 -12.37
C SER A 363 -1.97 -29.45 -12.83
N GLN A 364 -0.85 -28.75 -12.68
CA GLN A 364 0.48 -29.12 -13.21
C GLN A 364 1.47 -29.46 -12.07
N SER A 365 1.05 -30.27 -11.13
CA SER A 365 1.77 -30.52 -9.87
C SER A 365 3.24 -30.99 -10.04
N LEU A 366 3.55 -31.81 -11.05
CA LEU A 366 4.90 -32.33 -11.29
C LEU A 366 5.85 -31.23 -11.78
N TYR A 367 5.45 -30.44 -12.77
CA TYR A 367 6.24 -29.30 -13.27
C TYR A 367 6.50 -28.27 -12.16
N ILE A 368 5.45 -27.90 -11.41
CA ILE A 368 5.57 -26.93 -10.32
C ILE A 368 6.49 -27.45 -9.19
N ARG A 369 6.46 -28.75 -8.88
CA ARG A 369 7.39 -29.34 -7.89
C ARG A 369 8.85 -29.25 -8.36
N GLN A 370 9.11 -29.47 -9.64
CA GLN A 370 10.45 -29.27 -10.21
C GLN A 370 10.89 -27.80 -10.14
N LEU A 371 10.01 -26.87 -10.52
CA LEU A 371 10.26 -25.44 -10.43
C LEU A 371 10.55 -25.03 -8.98
N ALA A 372 9.75 -25.51 -8.03
CA ALA A 372 9.92 -25.26 -6.60
C ALA A 372 11.26 -25.77 -6.06
N SER A 373 11.72 -26.92 -6.53
CA SER A 373 13.04 -27.45 -6.14
C SER A 373 14.19 -26.58 -6.65
N GLN A 374 14.06 -25.98 -7.84
CA GLN A 374 15.07 -25.09 -8.42
C GLN A 374 15.10 -23.71 -7.74
N THR A 375 13.94 -23.24 -7.27
CA THR A 375 13.77 -21.92 -6.63
C THR A 375 13.78 -21.99 -5.11
N ASN A 376 13.86 -23.20 -4.52
CA ASN A 376 13.78 -23.45 -3.08
C ASN A 376 12.51 -22.84 -2.45
N THR A 377 11.36 -23.10 -3.06
CA THR A 377 10.05 -22.61 -2.64
C THR A 377 9.16 -23.77 -2.20
N GLU A 378 8.16 -23.49 -1.35
CA GLU A 378 7.17 -24.48 -0.88
C GLU A 378 6.06 -24.64 -1.93
N VAL A 379 5.62 -25.87 -2.19
CA VAL A 379 4.48 -26.13 -3.07
C VAL A 379 3.21 -26.26 -2.26
N ILE A 380 2.17 -25.50 -2.63
CA ILE A 380 0.86 -25.60 -2.02
C ILE A 380 -0.11 -26.24 -3.00
N GLU A 381 -0.65 -27.39 -2.60
CA GLU A 381 -1.64 -28.10 -3.40
C GLU A 381 -3.00 -27.40 -3.28
N ALA A 382 -3.29 -26.61 -4.28
CA ALA A 382 -4.56 -25.87 -4.42
C ALA A 382 -4.93 -25.78 -5.90
N ALA A 383 -6.21 -25.74 -6.21
CA ALA A 383 -6.68 -25.65 -7.60
C ALA A 383 -6.37 -24.30 -8.26
N GLY A 384 -6.06 -23.27 -7.45
CA GLY A 384 -5.73 -21.94 -7.94
C GLY A 384 -5.09 -21.06 -6.86
N PRO A 385 -4.62 -19.87 -7.23
CA PRO A 385 -3.93 -18.96 -6.30
C PRO A 385 -4.82 -18.49 -5.14
N GLU A 386 -6.13 -18.34 -5.35
CA GLU A 386 -7.07 -17.91 -4.30
C GLU A 386 -7.21 -18.96 -3.19
N GLN A 387 -7.35 -20.23 -3.56
CA GLN A 387 -7.41 -21.31 -2.57
C GLN A 387 -6.09 -21.48 -1.83
N ALA A 388 -4.95 -21.32 -2.53
CA ALA A 388 -3.62 -21.33 -1.92
C ALA A 388 -3.48 -20.20 -0.89
N LEU A 389 -3.95 -18.99 -1.22
CA LEU A 389 -3.95 -17.85 -0.31
C LEU A 389 -4.83 -18.09 0.92
N MET A 390 -6.01 -18.69 0.75
CA MET A 390 -6.87 -19.04 1.90
C MET A 390 -6.22 -20.06 2.82
N GLN A 391 -5.54 -21.08 2.27
CA GLN A 391 -4.79 -22.05 3.08
C GLN A 391 -3.63 -21.39 3.82
N LEU A 392 -2.90 -20.50 3.16
CA LEU A 392 -1.81 -19.74 3.77
C LEU A 392 -2.30 -18.77 4.85
N ALA A 393 -3.46 -18.15 4.66
CA ALA A 393 -4.07 -17.24 5.63
C ALA A 393 -4.41 -17.93 6.96
N GLN A 394 -4.69 -19.23 6.94
CA GLN A 394 -4.88 -20.03 8.15
C GLN A 394 -3.57 -20.29 8.92
N ARG A 395 -2.42 -20.25 8.22
CA ARG A 395 -1.09 -20.54 8.79
C ARG A 395 -0.30 -19.30 9.17
N GLY A 396 -0.65 -18.13 8.60
CA GLY A 396 0.10 -16.90 8.82
C GLY A 396 -0.50 -15.70 8.09
N ARG A 397 0.36 -14.75 7.73
CA ARG A 397 0.01 -13.53 7.01
C ARG A 397 0.54 -13.57 5.59
N PRO A 398 -0.21 -14.12 4.65
CA PRO A 398 0.24 -14.26 3.29
C PRO A 398 0.13 -12.94 2.52
N ILE A 399 1.00 -12.80 1.51
CA ILE A 399 0.87 -11.83 0.42
C ILE A 399 0.88 -12.59 -0.90
N CYS A 400 0.31 -12.01 -1.94
CA CYS A 400 0.39 -12.54 -3.28
C CYS A 400 1.33 -11.67 -4.12
N ILE A 401 2.30 -12.26 -4.80
CA ILE A 401 3.19 -11.58 -5.75
C ILE A 401 2.86 -12.12 -7.14
N ARG A 402 2.50 -11.24 -8.05
CA ARG A 402 2.15 -11.58 -9.43
C ARG A 402 2.83 -10.65 -10.43
N ALA A 403 3.02 -11.14 -11.65
CA ALA A 403 3.44 -10.30 -12.77
C ALA A 403 2.34 -9.31 -13.17
N GLY A 404 2.72 -8.11 -13.57
CA GLY A 404 1.79 -7.08 -14.03
C GLY A 404 2.33 -5.67 -13.83
N GLU A 405 1.48 -4.69 -14.12
CA GLU A 405 1.82 -3.29 -13.83
C GLU A 405 2.07 -3.09 -12.33
N PRO A 406 3.05 -2.24 -11.97
CA PRO A 406 3.39 -1.99 -10.58
C PRO A 406 2.20 -1.45 -9.81
N SER A 407 1.61 -2.26 -8.95
CA SER A 407 0.47 -1.87 -8.12
C SER A 407 0.42 -2.68 -6.84
N THR A 408 -0.12 -2.09 -5.79
CA THR A 408 -0.39 -2.77 -4.53
C THR A 408 -1.87 -2.64 -4.23
N TYR A 409 -2.57 -3.77 -4.12
CA TYR A 409 -4.01 -3.81 -3.84
C TYR A 409 -4.29 -4.65 -2.60
N LEU A 410 -5.36 -4.28 -1.89
CA LEU A 410 -6.00 -5.14 -0.90
C LEU A 410 -7.17 -5.84 -1.57
N GLN A 411 -7.08 -7.15 -1.68
CA GLN A 411 -8.18 -8.00 -2.08
C GLN A 411 -8.52 -8.90 -0.89
N GLU A 412 -9.75 -8.81 -0.36
CA GLU A 412 -10.23 -9.62 0.78
C GLU A 412 -9.29 -9.67 1.99
N GLN A 413 -8.68 -8.55 2.36
CA GLN A 413 -7.69 -8.41 3.44
C GLN A 413 -6.28 -8.99 3.14
N ILE A 414 -6.03 -9.54 1.96
CA ILE A 414 -4.71 -10.04 1.56
C ILE A 414 -4.11 -9.08 0.54
N PRO A 415 -2.91 -8.52 0.78
CA PRO A 415 -2.28 -7.60 -0.16
C PRO A 415 -1.76 -8.35 -1.39
N ILE A 416 -2.05 -7.81 -2.57
CA ILE A 416 -1.50 -8.27 -3.84
C ILE A 416 -0.44 -7.28 -4.29
N LEU A 417 0.77 -7.75 -4.49
CA LEU A 417 1.90 -6.98 -5.03
C LEU A 417 2.10 -7.37 -6.49
N SER A 418 1.81 -6.45 -7.41
CA SER A 418 2.08 -6.63 -8.84
C SER A 418 3.42 -5.99 -9.17
N VAL A 419 4.31 -6.73 -9.80
CA VAL A 419 5.68 -6.31 -10.16
C VAL A 419 6.04 -6.80 -11.55
N GLN A 420 7.00 -6.15 -12.20
CA GLN A 420 7.48 -6.61 -13.51
C GLN A 420 8.45 -7.77 -13.38
N THR A 421 9.35 -7.70 -12.42
CA THR A 421 10.27 -8.79 -12.10
C THR A 421 10.16 -9.15 -10.61
N LEU A 422 10.50 -10.38 -10.25
CA LEU A 422 10.47 -10.80 -8.84
C LEU A 422 11.45 -9.99 -7.97
N ALA A 423 12.55 -9.50 -8.55
CA ALA A 423 13.51 -8.64 -7.87
C ALA A 423 12.89 -7.30 -7.41
N ASP A 424 11.96 -6.74 -8.19
CA ASP A 424 11.28 -5.49 -7.87
C ASP A 424 10.39 -5.59 -6.61
N ALA A 425 10.09 -6.80 -6.15
CA ALA A 425 9.32 -7.03 -4.93
C ALA A 425 10.15 -6.79 -3.65
N GLU A 426 11.48 -6.81 -3.73
CA GLU A 426 12.37 -6.67 -2.58
C GLU A 426 12.20 -5.32 -1.88
N ASP A 427 12.31 -4.23 -2.64
CA ASP A 427 12.29 -2.87 -2.11
C ASP A 427 10.99 -2.53 -1.38
N PRO A 428 9.78 -2.73 -1.96
CA PRO A 428 8.52 -2.49 -1.27
C PRO A 428 8.40 -3.26 0.05
N ILE A 429 8.75 -4.55 0.05
CA ILE A 429 8.68 -5.40 1.22
C ILE A 429 9.65 -4.92 2.30
N SER A 430 10.89 -4.60 1.93
CA SER A 430 11.93 -4.13 2.87
C SER A 430 11.54 -2.79 3.51
N VAL A 431 11.04 -1.85 2.72
CA VAL A 431 10.59 -0.52 3.18
C VAL A 431 9.43 -0.66 4.16
N CYS A 432 8.42 -1.48 3.82
CA CYS A 432 7.28 -1.72 4.69
C CYS A 432 7.67 -2.40 6.00
N ARG A 433 8.57 -3.38 5.97
CA ARG A 433 9.08 -4.04 7.17
C ARG A 433 9.82 -3.07 8.09
N ARG A 434 10.70 -2.25 7.53
CA ARG A 434 11.40 -1.20 8.29
C ARG A 434 10.41 -0.22 8.92
N ALA A 435 9.37 0.18 8.19
CA ALA A 435 8.33 1.07 8.70
C ALA A 435 7.54 0.44 9.87
N VAL A 436 7.13 -0.83 9.75
CA VAL A 436 6.45 -1.57 10.82
C VAL A 436 7.36 -1.73 12.04
N HIS A 437 8.63 -2.09 11.84
CA HIS A 437 9.60 -2.22 12.94
C HIS A 437 9.83 -0.87 13.64
N THR A 438 10.04 0.20 12.88
CA THR A 438 10.22 1.57 13.41
C THR A 438 8.99 2.00 14.20
N ARG A 439 7.78 1.73 13.67
CA ARG A 439 6.52 2.00 14.40
C ARG A 439 6.49 1.28 15.73
N ARG A 440 6.75 -0.03 15.76
CA ARG A 440 6.74 -0.83 17.00
C ARG A 440 7.78 -0.35 18.01
N SER A 441 9.00 -0.06 17.55
CA SER A 441 10.05 0.47 18.42
C SER A 441 9.69 1.82 19.02
N LEU A 442 9.17 2.75 18.21
CA LEU A 442 8.74 4.07 18.67
C LEU A 442 7.53 3.99 19.60
N GLN A 443 6.57 3.12 19.32
CA GLN A 443 5.44 2.87 20.22
C GLN A 443 5.90 2.29 21.55
N GLY A 444 6.81 1.31 21.53
CA GLY A 444 7.40 0.74 22.75
C GLY A 444 8.16 1.81 23.56
N PHE A 445 9.00 2.60 22.90
CA PHE A 445 9.71 3.71 23.55
C PHE A 445 8.74 4.74 24.16
N SER A 446 7.72 5.16 23.41
CA SER A 446 6.68 6.07 23.89
C SER A 446 5.92 5.49 25.11
N ALA A 447 5.62 4.19 25.08
CA ALA A 447 4.97 3.52 26.21
C ALA A 447 5.86 3.52 27.47
N VAL A 448 7.15 3.21 27.34
CA VAL A 448 8.12 3.24 28.43
C VAL A 448 8.24 4.65 29.00
N CYS A 449 8.41 5.66 28.16
CA CYS A 449 8.47 7.05 28.60
C CYS A 449 7.20 7.48 29.36
N THR A 450 6.04 7.12 28.84
CA THR A 450 4.76 7.45 29.49
C THR A 450 4.62 6.73 30.84
N PHE A 451 5.02 5.46 30.92
CA PHE A 451 5.03 4.70 32.17
C PHE A 451 5.96 5.34 33.21
N LEU A 452 7.17 5.72 32.83
CA LEU A 452 8.13 6.38 33.70
C LEU A 452 7.61 7.75 34.18
N LEU A 453 6.99 8.53 33.29
CA LEU A 453 6.36 9.81 33.63
C LEU A 453 5.18 9.63 34.59
N ALA A 454 4.32 8.67 34.33
CA ALA A 454 3.20 8.36 35.20
C ALA A 454 3.68 7.86 36.58
N GLY A 455 4.71 7.03 36.60
CA GLY A 455 5.36 6.58 37.85
C GLY A 455 5.99 7.71 38.64
N ALA A 456 6.70 8.62 37.97
CA ALA A 456 7.28 9.81 38.61
C ALA A 456 6.17 10.74 39.18
N ALA A 457 5.12 11.00 38.38
CA ALA A 457 3.97 11.79 38.79
C ALA A 457 3.20 11.14 39.97
N GLY A 458 3.11 9.83 39.98
CA GLY A 458 2.51 9.04 41.04
C GLY A 458 3.34 8.94 42.31
N GLY A 459 4.62 9.37 42.28
CA GLY A 459 5.54 9.28 43.42
C GLY A 459 6.14 7.90 43.62
N LEU A 460 6.18 7.06 42.58
CA LEU A 460 6.77 5.71 42.64
C LEU A 460 8.27 5.76 43.02
N PHE A 461 8.93 6.85 42.70
CA PHE A 461 10.37 7.04 42.95
C PHE A 461 10.66 7.86 44.20
N ALA A 462 9.65 8.19 45.01
CA ALA A 462 9.88 8.80 46.32
C ALA A 462 10.47 7.74 47.30
N PRO A 463 11.49 8.07 48.13
CA PRO A 463 12.01 9.39 48.47
C PRO A 463 13.20 9.85 47.64
N ALA A 464 13.72 9.05 46.71
CA ALA A 464 14.94 9.41 45.94
C ALA A 464 14.68 10.54 44.92
N LEU A 465 13.48 10.65 44.40
CA LEU A 465 13.01 11.67 43.48
C LEU A 465 11.56 12.05 43.88
N ASP A 466 11.38 12.78 44.96
CA ASP A 466 10.09 13.43 45.24
C ASP A 466 9.93 14.64 44.33
N LEU A 467 9.67 14.34 43.05
CA LEU A 467 9.18 15.30 42.09
C LEU A 467 7.75 15.61 42.51
N GLY A 468 7.55 16.53 43.45
CA GLY A 468 6.21 17.05 43.72
C GLY A 468 5.50 17.40 42.41
N ALA A 469 4.19 17.66 42.44
CA ALA A 469 3.40 17.90 41.20
C ALA A 469 4.03 18.92 40.24
N LYS A 470 4.77 19.89 40.72
CA LYS A 470 5.42 20.95 39.93
C LYS A 470 6.52 20.48 38.97
N PRO A 471 7.56 19.72 39.39
CA PRO A 471 8.59 19.24 38.49
C PRO A 471 8.09 18.19 37.48
N ALA A 472 7.19 17.30 37.88
CA ALA A 472 6.56 16.34 36.96
C ALA A 472 5.79 17.07 35.85
N PHE A 473 5.11 18.16 36.18
CA PHE A 473 4.42 19.00 35.21
C PHE A 473 5.40 19.70 34.25
N CYS A 474 6.52 20.24 34.74
CA CYS A 474 7.56 20.84 33.90
C CYS A 474 8.18 19.83 32.92
N VAL A 475 8.44 18.61 33.39
CA VAL A 475 8.95 17.53 32.51
C VAL A 475 7.92 17.14 31.45
N LEU A 476 6.65 16.99 31.81
CA LEU A 476 5.55 16.75 30.89
C LEU A 476 5.43 17.86 29.83
N LEU A 477 5.50 19.14 30.28
CA LEU A 477 5.46 20.30 29.40
C LEU A 477 6.66 20.30 28.45
N ALA A 478 7.87 20.03 28.94
CA ALA A 478 9.08 19.96 28.11
C ALA A 478 9.02 18.84 27.07
N CYS A 479 8.57 17.65 27.45
CA CYS A 479 8.37 16.53 26.51
C CYS A 479 7.30 16.84 25.47
N PHE A 480 6.21 17.50 25.89
CA PHE A 480 5.15 17.92 24.99
C PHE A 480 5.63 18.99 24.01
N LEU A 481 6.30 20.03 24.46
CA LEU A 481 6.85 21.09 23.61
C LEU A 481 7.89 20.54 22.61
N THR A 482 8.77 19.64 23.06
CA THR A 482 9.77 18.99 22.18
C THR A 482 9.08 18.11 21.12
N GLY A 483 8.09 17.35 21.51
CA GLY A 483 7.25 16.58 20.59
C GLY A 483 6.54 17.46 19.56
N MET A 484 5.97 18.58 20.01
CA MET A 484 5.26 19.55 19.16
C MET A 484 6.16 20.26 18.16
N THR A 485 7.42 20.56 18.51
CA THR A 485 8.35 21.23 17.60
C THR A 485 8.94 20.28 16.58
N LEU A 486 9.23 19.04 16.95
CA LEU A 486 9.80 18.03 16.06
C LEU A 486 8.76 17.38 15.11
N LEU A 487 7.56 17.13 15.59
CA LEU A 487 6.53 16.44 14.81
C LEU A 487 6.10 17.20 13.54
N PRO A 488 5.80 18.50 13.54
CA PRO A 488 5.39 19.23 12.33
C PRO A 488 6.46 19.23 11.24
N VAL A 489 7.75 19.33 11.64
CA VAL A 489 8.86 19.30 10.67
C VAL A 489 8.96 17.94 9.99
N LEU A 490 8.81 16.86 10.75
CA LEU A 490 8.81 15.50 10.23
C LEU A 490 7.56 15.20 9.39
N THR A 491 6.39 15.65 9.84
CA THR A 491 5.12 15.41 9.15
C THR A 491 4.98 16.19 7.84
N GLY A 492 5.50 17.43 7.79
CA GLY A 492 5.49 18.24 6.58
C GLY A 492 6.24 17.57 5.42
N LYS A 493 7.44 17.06 5.69
CA LYS A 493 8.24 16.34 4.70
C LYS A 493 7.57 15.02 4.24
N CYS A 494 7.00 14.26 5.17
CA CYS A 494 6.32 13.00 4.83
C CYS A 494 5.02 13.22 4.06
N LYS A 495 4.22 14.25 4.42
CA LYS A 495 2.98 14.57 3.74
C LYS A 495 3.21 14.96 2.28
N ASN A 496 4.20 15.81 2.01
CA ASN A 496 4.51 16.24 0.64
C ASN A 496 4.99 15.06 -0.22
N ALA A 497 5.80 14.17 0.34
CA ALA A 497 6.27 12.98 -0.35
C ALA A 497 5.13 11.97 -0.59
N ALA A 498 4.26 11.73 0.40
CA ALA A 498 3.08 10.86 0.23
C ALA A 498 2.09 11.44 -0.78
N ALA A 499 1.85 12.76 -0.77
CA ALA A 499 0.98 13.42 -1.74
C ALA A 499 1.54 13.34 -3.16
N ALA A 500 2.86 13.41 -3.35
CA ALA A 500 3.49 13.23 -4.64
C ALA A 500 3.29 11.80 -5.18
N CYS A 501 3.51 10.77 -4.36
CA CYS A 501 3.26 9.38 -4.74
C CYS A 501 1.78 9.11 -5.11
N ILE A 502 0.83 9.72 -4.36
CA ILE A 502 -0.60 9.58 -4.64
C ILE A 502 -0.98 10.33 -5.93
N ALA A 503 -0.39 11.49 -6.20
CA ALA A 503 -0.64 12.27 -7.42
C ALA A 503 -0.09 11.52 -8.65
N GLU A 504 1.09 10.94 -8.55
CA GLU A 504 1.72 10.14 -9.60
C GLU A 504 0.91 8.88 -9.94
N ASN A 505 0.30 8.26 -8.94
CA ASN A 505 -0.58 7.10 -9.10
C ASN A 505 -1.99 7.44 -9.65
N LYS A 506 -2.42 8.70 -9.59
CA LYS A 506 -3.70 9.15 -10.16
C LYS A 506 -3.63 9.53 -11.63
N LEU A 507 -2.44 9.75 -12.18
CA LEU A 507 -2.28 10.10 -13.58
C LEU A 507 -2.65 8.97 -14.57
N PRO A 508 -2.39 7.66 -14.32
CA PRO A 508 -2.78 6.62 -15.27
C PRO A 508 -4.27 6.24 -15.26
N GLN A 509 -5.02 6.54 -14.18
CA GLN A 509 -6.42 6.13 -14.06
C GLN A 509 -7.43 7.08 -14.73
N THR A 510 -7.00 8.24 -15.19
CA THR A 510 -7.90 9.23 -15.82
C THR A 510 -8.09 8.99 -17.32
N ILE A 511 -7.46 7.95 -17.88
CA ILE A 511 -7.58 7.62 -19.32
C ILE A 511 -8.56 6.45 -19.57
N SER A 512 -9.12 5.80 -18.53
CA SER A 512 -9.95 4.60 -18.74
C SER A 512 -11.41 4.69 -18.29
N SER A 513 -12.02 5.86 -18.11
CA SER A 513 -13.45 5.97 -17.77
C SER A 513 -14.24 7.07 -18.43
N GLU A 514 -13.81 7.59 -19.57
CA GLU A 514 -14.70 8.25 -20.51
C GLU A 514 -14.67 7.49 -21.84
N SER A 515 -15.55 6.51 -21.96
CA SER A 515 -15.91 5.93 -23.26
C SER A 515 -16.60 6.99 -24.11
N LYS A 516 -15.81 7.77 -24.82
CA LYS A 516 -16.28 8.41 -26.06
C LYS A 516 -16.38 7.31 -27.10
N PRO A 517 -17.41 7.32 -27.96
CA PRO A 517 -17.52 6.32 -29.02
C PRO A 517 -16.28 6.35 -29.91
N PRO A 518 -15.85 5.21 -30.46
CA PRO A 518 -14.60 5.12 -31.21
C PRO A 518 -14.69 6.02 -32.44
N GLU A 519 -14.00 7.12 -32.41
CA GLU A 519 -13.52 7.79 -33.62
C GLU A 519 -12.54 6.81 -34.25
N GLN A 520 -12.81 6.40 -35.48
CA GLN A 520 -11.99 5.50 -36.26
C GLN A 520 -10.55 5.99 -36.27
N GLU A 521 -9.67 5.37 -35.48
CA GLU A 521 -8.22 5.50 -35.62
C GLU A 521 -7.85 4.89 -36.96
N THR A 522 -7.55 5.74 -37.92
CA THR A 522 -6.88 5.35 -39.16
C THR A 522 -5.52 4.76 -38.76
N PRO A 523 -5.17 3.56 -39.23
CA PRO A 523 -3.93 2.89 -38.85
C PRO A 523 -2.74 3.76 -39.27
N SER A 524 -1.92 4.19 -38.30
CA SER A 524 -0.66 4.86 -38.58
C SER A 524 0.31 3.85 -39.20
N HIS A 525 0.71 4.10 -40.44
CA HIS A 525 1.70 3.26 -41.15
C HIS A 525 3.08 3.89 -41.01
N THR A 526 4.09 3.03 -40.81
CA THR A 526 5.50 3.44 -40.91
C THR A 526 5.96 3.28 -42.35
N LEU A 527 6.25 4.40 -42.99
CA LEU A 527 6.77 4.42 -44.38
C LEU A 527 8.28 4.59 -44.34
N THR A 528 8.99 3.70 -45.01
CA THR A 528 10.42 3.79 -45.18
C THR A 528 10.73 4.23 -46.62
N ILE A 529 11.41 5.37 -46.75
CA ILE A 529 11.84 5.92 -48.07
C ILE A 529 13.35 5.77 -48.18
N ARG A 530 13.84 5.23 -49.29
CA ARG A 530 15.28 5.12 -49.53
C ARG A 530 15.79 6.41 -50.17
N MET A 531 16.92 6.91 -49.68
CA MET A 531 17.54 8.15 -50.18
C MET A 531 18.07 8.02 -51.60
N GLU A 532 18.36 6.80 -52.07
CA GLU A 532 18.77 6.52 -53.46
C GLU A 532 17.69 6.85 -54.50
N GLU A 533 16.45 6.96 -54.10
CA GLU A 533 15.30 7.30 -54.96
C GLU A 533 15.10 8.83 -55.10
N LEU A 534 15.96 9.66 -54.47
CA LEU A 534 15.77 11.11 -54.43
C LEU A 534 16.70 11.85 -55.39
N PRO A 535 16.22 12.87 -56.14
CA PRO A 535 17.00 13.60 -57.14
C PRO A 535 18.06 14.57 -56.56
N ALA A 536 17.92 14.99 -55.29
CA ALA A 536 18.88 15.82 -54.57
C ALA A 536 18.75 15.61 -53.06
N MET A 537 19.83 15.77 -52.25
CA MET A 537 19.84 15.59 -50.80
C MET A 537 19.89 16.94 -50.05
N PRO A 538 18.81 17.36 -49.38
CA PRO A 538 18.84 18.51 -48.49
C PRO A 538 19.53 18.16 -47.15
N GLY A 539 19.88 19.17 -46.36
CA GLY A 539 20.47 18.93 -45.02
C GLY A 539 19.50 18.21 -44.09
N LYS A 540 20.01 17.37 -43.17
CA LYS A 540 19.22 16.51 -42.25
C LYS A 540 18.11 17.29 -41.54
N ALA A 541 18.41 18.41 -40.88
CA ALA A 541 17.46 19.22 -40.16
C ALA A 541 16.37 19.84 -41.04
N THR A 542 16.73 20.25 -42.27
CA THR A 542 15.80 20.83 -43.25
C THR A 542 14.83 19.77 -43.77
N LEU A 543 15.32 18.56 -43.96
CA LEU A 543 14.54 17.42 -44.42
C LEU A 543 13.52 16.95 -43.39
N GLU A 544 13.95 16.76 -42.15
CA GLU A 544 13.09 16.35 -41.05
C GLU A 544 12.01 17.41 -40.79
N GLN A 545 12.36 18.71 -40.84
CA GLN A 545 11.42 19.80 -40.63
C GLN A 545 10.40 19.92 -41.79
N ALA A 546 10.83 19.67 -43.02
CA ALA A 546 9.94 19.65 -44.18
C ALA A 546 8.95 18.48 -44.13
N LEU A 547 9.39 17.31 -43.68
CA LEU A 547 8.55 16.13 -43.52
C LEU A 547 7.55 16.29 -42.36
N LEU A 548 7.95 16.89 -41.24
CA LEU A 548 7.06 17.18 -40.11
C LEU A 548 6.00 18.25 -40.46
N ALA A 549 6.22 19.08 -41.45
CA ALA A 549 5.26 20.05 -41.95
C ALA A 549 4.14 19.44 -42.81
N VAL A 550 4.26 18.17 -43.23
CA VAL A 550 3.25 17.47 -44.02
C VAL A 550 2.09 17.03 -43.14
N PRO A 551 0.84 17.37 -43.49
CA PRO A 551 -0.32 16.93 -42.71
C PRO A 551 -0.41 15.41 -42.62
N GLY A 552 -0.54 14.88 -41.39
CA GLY A 552 -0.62 13.44 -41.15
C GLY A 552 0.72 12.76 -40.80
N VAL A 553 1.84 13.48 -40.76
CA VAL A 553 3.12 12.98 -40.25
C VAL A 553 3.21 13.21 -38.76
N GLN A 554 3.51 12.17 -38.00
CA GLN A 554 3.72 12.19 -36.55
C GLN A 554 5.19 12.29 -36.16
N THR A 555 6.03 11.47 -36.81
CA THR A 555 7.50 11.54 -36.63
C THR A 555 8.21 11.34 -37.98
N ALA A 556 9.34 12.03 -38.15
CA ALA A 556 10.20 11.87 -39.31
C ALA A 556 11.67 11.85 -38.85
N GLU A 557 12.42 10.81 -39.20
CA GLU A 557 13.82 10.63 -38.86
C GLU A 557 14.60 10.25 -40.11
N ALA A 558 15.66 11.00 -40.40
CA ALA A 558 16.52 10.75 -41.56
C ALA A 558 17.88 10.23 -41.06
N ASP A 559 18.22 9.02 -41.48
CA ASP A 559 19.51 8.40 -41.19
C ASP A 559 20.36 8.39 -42.48
N TYR A 560 21.33 9.27 -42.54
CA TYR A 560 22.23 9.44 -43.67
C TYR A 560 23.31 8.34 -43.77
N GLU A 561 23.58 7.62 -42.68
CA GLU A 561 24.54 6.51 -42.69
C GLU A 561 23.93 5.25 -43.33
N SER A 562 22.66 5.00 -43.02
CA SER A 562 21.91 3.86 -43.59
C SER A 562 21.21 4.19 -44.92
N GLY A 563 21.13 5.47 -45.30
CA GLY A 563 20.43 5.92 -46.50
C GLY A 563 18.91 5.77 -46.45
N LEU A 564 18.32 5.78 -45.24
CA LEU A 564 16.89 5.56 -44.98
C LEU A 564 16.23 6.75 -44.31
N ILE A 565 15.01 7.06 -44.74
CA ILE A 565 14.12 8.04 -44.07
C ILE A 565 12.93 7.27 -43.53
N LEU A 566 12.72 7.36 -42.23
CA LEU A 566 11.62 6.72 -41.51
C LEU A 566 10.55 7.78 -41.19
N VAL A 567 9.34 7.60 -41.68
CA VAL A 567 8.21 8.50 -41.43
C VAL A 567 7.07 7.69 -40.87
N THR A 568 6.57 8.08 -39.68
CA THR A 568 5.37 7.49 -39.09
C THR A 568 4.21 8.47 -39.20
N GLY A 569 3.06 7.97 -39.62
CA GLY A 569 1.86 8.79 -39.74
C GLY A 569 0.85 8.21 -40.75
N THR A 570 -0.11 9.02 -41.14
CA THR A 570 -1.17 8.69 -42.10
C THR A 570 -0.96 9.37 -43.47
N ALA A 571 0.19 10.05 -43.67
CA ALA A 571 0.49 10.79 -44.89
C ALA A 571 0.78 9.84 -46.06
N GLU A 572 0.28 10.19 -47.25
CA GLU A 572 0.53 9.44 -48.47
C GLU A 572 1.96 9.64 -48.98
N LYS A 573 2.56 8.57 -49.51
CA LYS A 573 3.96 8.56 -50.00
C LYS A 573 4.25 9.66 -51.02
N GLU A 574 3.28 10.02 -51.86
CA GLU A 574 3.41 11.05 -52.89
C GLU A 574 3.57 12.46 -52.29
N LEU A 575 2.85 12.79 -51.21
CA LEU A 575 2.97 14.07 -50.53
C LEU A 575 4.34 14.19 -49.81
N LEU A 576 4.84 13.10 -49.26
CA LEU A 576 6.17 13.05 -48.65
C LEU A 576 7.28 13.30 -49.68
N LEU A 577 7.19 12.67 -50.84
CA LEU A 577 8.17 12.86 -51.94
C LEU A 577 8.14 14.31 -52.48
N GLN A 578 6.96 14.95 -52.57
CA GLN A 578 6.85 16.37 -52.95
C GLN A 578 7.47 17.30 -51.89
N ALA A 579 7.27 17.02 -50.61
CA ALA A 579 7.89 17.80 -49.54
C ALA A 579 9.42 17.67 -49.53
N ILE A 580 9.95 16.49 -49.84
CA ILE A 580 11.38 16.25 -49.95
C ILE A 580 11.97 16.97 -51.16
N SER A 581 11.33 16.92 -52.35
CA SER A 581 11.81 17.62 -53.55
C SER A 581 11.81 19.14 -53.32
N LYS A 582 10.81 19.68 -52.67
CA LYS A 582 10.73 21.12 -52.31
C LYS A 582 11.82 21.53 -51.32
N ALA A 583 12.14 20.65 -50.35
CA ALA A 583 13.24 20.88 -49.39
C ALA A 583 14.64 20.77 -50.06
N ALA A 584 14.76 20.06 -51.17
CA ALA A 584 15.98 19.94 -51.93
C ALA A 584 16.23 21.13 -52.86
N GLU A 585 15.19 21.87 -53.24
CA GLU A 585 15.27 23.10 -54.06
C GLU A 585 15.48 24.38 -53.22
N ALA A 586 15.26 24.31 -51.91
CA ALA A 586 15.43 25.43 -50.97
C ALA A 586 16.82 25.42 -50.33
#